data_35e96b51b8e906af284a602a1c57e659
#
_entry.id   35e96b51b8e906af284a602a1c57e659
#
_cell.length_a   1.000
_cell.length_b   1.000
_cell.length_c   1.000
_cell.angle_alpha   90.00
_cell.angle_beta   90.00
_cell.angle_gamma   90.00
#
_symmetry.space_group_name_H-M   'P 1'
#
loop_
_entity.id
_entity.type
_entity.pdbx_description
1 polymer ?
#
loop_
_entity_poly.entity_id
_entity_poly.type
_entity_poly.pdbx_seq_one_letter_code
_entity_poly.pdbx_strand_id
1 'polypeptide(L)'
;EIYHQYIKEKEAYYYNYPDTVQTAKIINSYSDRIYERLPSDKDFLNITLGRYQDEISFRVDLREKGITSDINELYEEARLLKKEYSIIEKEMIFDLKSSQLGLVGNSLFIHEQLKSYICQLAVFQSYRDLQIIAIYDEKQQASFNWMKWLPHCKLQMLNVYGMVYSDRTRDQVLNSI
;
A
#
# COMPACT_ATOMS: atom_id res chain seq x y z
N GLU A 1 -24.39 12.83 -10.88
CA GLU A 1 -24.20 12.60 -9.45
C GLU A 1 -23.43 11.28 -9.21
N ILE A 2 -23.87 10.13 -9.77
CA ILE A 2 -23.21 8.82 -9.67
C ILE A 2 -21.72 8.92 -10.09
N TYR A 3 -21.46 9.49 -11.26
CA TYR A 3 -20.09 9.68 -11.78
C TYR A 3 -19.20 10.47 -10.81
N HIS A 4 -19.71 11.55 -10.23
CA HIS A 4 -18.94 12.35 -9.29
C HIS A 4 -18.60 11.59 -8.01
N GLN A 5 -19.54 10.81 -7.49
CA GLN A 5 -19.29 9.97 -6.31
C GLN A 5 -18.29 8.84 -6.62
N TYR A 6 -18.42 8.21 -7.80
CA TYR A 6 -17.46 7.21 -8.27
C TYR A 6 -16.03 7.77 -8.38
N ILE A 7 -15.87 8.94 -9.02
CA ILE A 7 -14.55 9.59 -9.13
C ILE A 7 -14.01 9.95 -7.76
N LYS A 8 -14.83 10.50 -6.87
CA LYS A 8 -14.42 10.85 -5.50
C LYS A 8 -13.95 9.62 -4.71
N GLU A 9 -14.65 8.50 -4.82
CA GLU A 9 -14.24 7.25 -4.19
C GLU A 9 -12.90 6.75 -4.75
N LYS A 10 -12.77 6.75 -6.07
CA LYS A 10 -11.53 6.37 -6.77
C LYS A 10 -10.34 7.23 -6.37
N GLU A 11 -10.52 8.54 -6.36
CA GLU A 11 -9.47 9.50 -5.94
C GLU A 11 -9.07 9.30 -4.48
N ALA A 12 -10.01 8.98 -3.59
CA ALA A 12 -9.72 8.69 -2.19
C ALA A 12 -8.84 7.44 -2.02
N TYR A 13 -9.10 6.37 -2.79
CA TYR A 13 -8.24 5.19 -2.79
C TYR A 13 -6.84 5.52 -3.30
N TYR A 14 -6.73 6.20 -4.45
CA TYR A 14 -5.45 6.60 -5.01
C TYR A 14 -4.65 7.53 -4.09
N TYR A 15 -5.33 8.41 -3.39
CA TYR A 15 -4.68 9.29 -2.43
C TYR A 15 -4.15 8.52 -1.23
N ASN A 16 -4.97 7.69 -0.60
CA ASN A 16 -4.59 6.98 0.61
C ASN A 16 -3.58 5.85 0.36
N TYR A 17 -3.65 5.22 -0.81
CA TYR A 17 -2.81 4.07 -1.18
C TYR A 17 -2.20 4.25 -2.56
N PRO A 18 -1.24 5.18 -2.70
CA PRO A 18 -0.62 5.48 -3.98
C PRO A 18 0.17 4.29 -4.52
N ASP A 19 0.15 4.13 -5.83
CA ASP A 19 0.95 3.15 -6.53
C ASP A 19 2.44 3.51 -6.54
N THR A 20 3.28 2.65 -7.12
CA THR A 20 4.73 2.86 -7.21
C THR A 20 5.09 4.16 -7.93
N VAL A 21 4.34 4.54 -8.97
CA VAL A 21 4.60 5.76 -9.75
C VAL A 21 4.25 7.00 -8.92
N GLN A 22 3.12 6.97 -8.23
CA GLN A 22 2.69 8.05 -7.35
C GLN A 22 3.62 8.17 -6.13
N THR A 23 4.02 7.04 -5.56
CA THR A 23 5.02 7.01 -4.47
C THR A 23 6.35 7.63 -4.91
N ALA A 24 6.82 7.33 -6.11
CA ALA A 24 8.02 7.96 -6.66
C ALA A 24 7.85 9.48 -6.86
N LYS A 25 6.67 9.95 -7.26
CA LYS A 25 6.37 11.40 -7.33
C LYS A 25 6.40 12.06 -5.96
N ILE A 26 5.83 11.42 -4.92
CA ILE A 26 5.85 11.90 -3.54
C ILE A 26 7.30 12.10 -3.08
N ILE A 27 8.17 11.12 -3.33
CA ILE A 27 9.59 11.18 -2.98
C ILE A 27 10.30 12.32 -3.73
N ASN A 28 10.15 12.38 -5.06
CA ASN A 28 10.87 13.32 -5.91
C ASN A 28 10.42 14.78 -5.70
N SER A 29 9.20 15.00 -5.27
CA SER A 29 8.68 16.33 -4.96
C SER A 29 8.93 16.79 -3.52
N TYR A 30 9.57 15.96 -2.70
CA TYR A 30 9.72 16.21 -1.26
C TYR A 30 8.39 16.59 -0.60
N SER A 31 7.33 15.83 -0.96
CA SER A 31 5.98 16.08 -0.47
C SER A 31 5.90 15.98 1.06
N ASP A 32 5.00 16.76 1.64
CA ASP A 32 4.60 16.70 3.05
C ASP A 32 3.97 15.36 3.45
N ARG A 33 3.64 14.53 2.46
CA ARG A 33 3.16 13.16 2.65
C ARG A 33 4.26 12.17 3.08
N ILE A 34 5.52 12.56 3.00
CA ILE A 34 6.61 11.72 3.52
C ILE A 34 6.49 11.69 5.06
N TYR A 35 6.39 10.48 5.61
CA TYR A 35 6.18 10.21 7.04
C TYR A 35 4.83 10.70 7.57
N GLU A 36 3.79 10.73 6.71
CA GLU A 36 2.46 11.19 7.10
C GLU A 36 1.72 10.24 8.06
N ARG A 37 2.07 8.94 8.09
CA ARG A 37 1.37 7.94 8.91
C ARG A 37 2.03 7.80 10.28
N LEU A 38 1.29 8.15 11.31
CA LEU A 38 1.74 8.08 12.68
C LEU A 38 1.34 6.74 13.34
N PRO A 39 2.03 6.29 14.41
CA PRO A 39 1.67 5.06 15.13
C PRO A 39 0.24 5.01 15.67
N SER A 40 -0.40 6.18 15.88
CA SER A 40 -1.81 6.33 16.30
C SER A 40 -2.81 6.13 15.16
N ASP A 41 -2.37 6.21 13.92
CA ASP A 41 -3.27 6.19 12.77
C ASP A 41 -3.71 4.76 12.45
N LYS A 42 -4.91 4.65 11.87
CA LYS A 42 -5.51 3.35 11.52
C LYS A 42 -4.76 2.65 10.37
N ASP A 43 -4.09 3.41 9.54
CA ASP A 43 -3.35 2.94 8.37
C ASP A 43 -1.83 2.83 8.63
N PHE A 44 -1.39 2.99 9.88
CA PHE A 44 -0.01 2.73 10.28
C PHE A 44 0.34 1.26 10.02
N LEU A 45 1.45 1.01 9.31
CA LEU A 45 1.91 -0.29 8.85
C LEU A 45 1.00 -0.99 7.81
N ASN A 46 0.06 -0.25 7.20
CA ASN A 46 -0.68 -0.76 6.06
C ASN A 46 0.17 -0.69 4.78
N ILE A 47 0.17 -1.79 4.02
CA ILE A 47 0.79 -1.88 2.70
C ILE A 47 -0.25 -2.28 1.65
N THR A 48 0.00 -1.90 0.41
CA THR A 48 -0.79 -2.33 -0.74
C THR A 48 -0.14 -3.55 -1.39
N LEU A 49 -0.88 -4.66 -1.45
CA LEU A 49 -0.42 -5.90 -2.09
C LEU A 49 -0.68 -5.91 -3.60
N GLY A 50 -1.66 -5.14 -4.07
CA GLY A 50 -2.11 -5.08 -5.44
C GLY A 50 -3.47 -4.41 -5.55
N ARG A 51 -4.17 -4.66 -6.66
CA ARG A 51 -5.50 -4.11 -6.93
C ARG A 51 -6.47 -5.22 -7.28
N TYR A 52 -7.73 -4.99 -6.98
CA TYR A 52 -8.83 -5.89 -7.32
C TYR A 52 -10.07 -5.08 -7.68
N GLN A 53 -10.99 -5.71 -8.40
CA GLN A 53 -12.28 -5.10 -8.69
C GLN A 53 -13.29 -5.46 -7.61
N ASP A 54 -14.02 -4.45 -7.15
CA ASP A 54 -15.04 -4.59 -6.12
C ASP A 54 -16.22 -3.65 -6.41
N GLU A 55 -17.31 -3.84 -5.72
CA GLU A 55 -18.44 -2.94 -5.81
C GLU A 55 -18.13 -1.57 -5.20
N ILE A 56 -18.78 -0.53 -5.74
CA ILE A 56 -18.74 0.81 -5.15
C ILE A 56 -19.29 0.79 -3.72
N SER A 57 -18.78 1.68 -2.85
CA SER A 57 -19.20 1.72 -1.45
C SER A 57 -20.54 2.41 -1.22
N PHE A 58 -21.02 3.19 -2.19
CA PHE A 58 -22.28 3.91 -2.10
C PHE A 58 -23.42 3.19 -2.85
N ARG A 59 -24.62 3.30 -2.29
CA ARG A 59 -25.79 2.67 -2.87
C ARG A 59 -26.47 3.58 -3.91
N VAL A 60 -26.77 3.02 -5.08
CA VAL A 60 -27.55 3.68 -6.14
C VAL A 60 -28.92 3.05 -6.21
N ASP A 61 -29.93 3.73 -5.68
CA ASP A 61 -31.31 3.29 -5.74
C ASP A 61 -32.03 3.94 -6.94
N LEU A 62 -32.40 3.12 -7.92
CA LEU A 62 -33.32 3.50 -8.99
C LEU A 62 -34.72 3.07 -8.56
N ARG A 63 -35.64 4.03 -8.43
CA ARG A 63 -37.03 3.71 -8.14
C ARG A 63 -37.64 2.97 -9.35
N GLU A 64 -38.14 1.77 -9.13
CA GLU A 64 -38.92 1.07 -10.14
C GLU A 64 -40.19 1.89 -10.42
N LYS A 65 -40.40 2.24 -11.68
CA LYS A 65 -41.65 2.85 -12.11
C LYS A 65 -42.73 1.78 -12.13
N GLY A 66 -43.91 2.10 -11.54
CA GLY A 66 -45.10 1.32 -11.71
C GLY A 66 -45.47 1.19 -13.20
N ILE A 67 -46.26 0.18 -13.52
CA ILE A 67 -46.62 -0.33 -14.84
C ILE A 67 -47.31 0.77 -15.71
N THR A 68 -46.54 1.72 -16.22
CA THR A 68 -46.96 2.64 -17.28
C THR A 68 -45.98 2.51 -18.44
N SER A 69 -46.54 2.25 -19.60
CA SER A 69 -45.91 1.77 -20.84
C SER A 69 -44.99 2.75 -21.57
N ASP A 70 -44.63 3.86 -21.02
CA ASP A 70 -43.69 4.75 -21.67
C ASP A 70 -42.26 4.38 -21.24
N ILE A 71 -41.51 3.85 -22.22
CA ILE A 71 -40.07 3.65 -22.12
C ILE A 71 -39.47 5.02 -21.85
N ASN A 72 -39.14 5.27 -20.57
CA ASN A 72 -38.50 6.51 -20.21
C ASN A 72 -37.01 6.36 -20.53
N GLU A 73 -36.56 6.98 -21.61
CA GLU A 73 -35.17 6.97 -22.06
C GLU A 73 -34.22 7.35 -20.91
N LEU A 74 -34.62 8.28 -20.06
CA LEU A 74 -33.86 8.68 -18.88
C LEU A 74 -33.69 7.56 -17.83
N TYR A 75 -34.67 6.66 -17.71
CA TYR A 75 -34.57 5.53 -16.80
C TYR A 75 -33.57 4.48 -17.30
N GLU A 76 -33.60 4.18 -18.60
CA GLU A 76 -32.66 3.26 -19.24
C GLU A 76 -31.22 3.85 -19.21
N GLU A 77 -31.09 5.13 -19.46
CA GLU A 77 -29.79 5.82 -19.31
C GLU A 77 -29.26 5.72 -17.87
N ALA A 78 -30.10 6.00 -16.87
CA ALA A 78 -29.73 5.87 -15.46
C ALA A 78 -29.36 4.42 -15.09
N ARG A 79 -30.05 3.42 -15.65
CA ARG A 79 -29.76 2.01 -15.46
C ARG A 79 -28.41 1.61 -16.08
N LEU A 80 -28.09 2.12 -17.26
CA LEU A 80 -26.81 1.89 -17.91
C LEU A 80 -25.67 2.53 -17.11
N LEU A 81 -25.83 3.77 -16.67
CA LEU A 81 -24.88 4.46 -15.81
C LEU A 81 -24.67 3.71 -14.49
N LYS A 82 -25.73 3.22 -13.85
CA LYS A 82 -25.60 2.41 -12.64
C LYS A 82 -24.79 1.15 -12.89
N LYS A 83 -24.97 0.48 -14.01
CA LYS A 83 -24.21 -0.72 -14.38
C LYS A 83 -22.76 -0.38 -14.70
N GLU A 84 -22.51 0.69 -15.44
CA GLU A 84 -21.16 1.14 -15.82
C GLU A 84 -20.30 1.51 -14.61
N TYR A 85 -20.87 2.24 -13.65
CA TYR A 85 -20.17 2.68 -12.44
C TYR A 85 -20.45 1.83 -11.20
N SER A 86 -20.82 0.56 -11.37
CA SER A 86 -21.09 -0.34 -10.25
C SER A 86 -19.84 -1.00 -9.69
N ILE A 87 -18.78 -1.06 -10.49
CA ILE A 87 -17.51 -1.72 -10.13
C ILE A 87 -16.38 -0.70 -10.14
N ILE A 88 -15.57 -0.73 -9.12
CA ILE A 88 -14.41 0.15 -8.95
C ILE A 88 -13.16 -0.68 -8.67
N GLU A 89 -12.02 -0.22 -9.16
CA GLU A 89 -10.73 -0.80 -8.79
C GLU A 89 -10.28 -0.26 -7.44
N LYS A 90 -10.09 -1.16 -6.48
CA LYS A 90 -9.65 -0.88 -5.12
C LYS A 90 -8.28 -1.49 -4.85
N GLU A 91 -7.51 -0.88 -3.97
CA GLU A 91 -6.25 -1.43 -3.48
C GLU A 91 -6.51 -2.53 -2.45
N MET A 92 -5.81 -3.66 -2.62
CA MET A 92 -5.77 -4.73 -1.63
C MET A 92 -4.82 -4.34 -0.51
N ILE A 93 -5.38 -3.90 0.59
CA ILE A 93 -4.64 -3.40 1.76
C ILE A 93 -4.35 -4.55 2.71
N PHE A 94 -3.13 -4.61 3.22
CA PHE A 94 -2.71 -5.57 4.22
C PHE A 94 -2.16 -4.85 5.46
N ASP A 95 -2.70 -5.19 6.63
CA ASP A 95 -2.29 -4.63 7.91
C ASP A 95 -1.19 -5.50 8.55
N LEU A 96 0.04 -5.01 8.52
CA LEU A 96 1.20 -5.66 9.14
C LEU A 96 1.22 -5.49 10.67
N LYS A 97 0.43 -4.58 11.25
CA LYS A 97 0.34 -4.40 12.70
C LYS A 97 -0.34 -5.59 13.37
N SER A 98 -1.32 -6.17 12.71
CA SER A 98 -2.15 -7.26 13.23
C SER A 98 -1.86 -8.63 12.60
N SER A 99 -1.11 -8.67 11.50
CA SER A 99 -0.98 -9.87 10.68
C SER A 99 0.45 -10.10 10.18
N GLN A 100 0.73 -11.32 9.76
CA GLN A 100 2.00 -11.73 9.16
C GLN A 100 1.81 -12.05 7.69
N LEU A 101 2.72 -11.60 6.83
CA LEU A 101 2.67 -11.80 5.39
C LEU A 101 3.74 -12.83 4.96
N GLY A 102 3.29 -13.89 4.29
CA GLY A 102 4.15 -14.86 3.63
C GLY A 102 4.12 -14.68 2.11
N LEU A 103 5.29 -14.61 1.47
CA LEU A 103 5.40 -14.55 0.01
C LEU A 103 5.96 -15.85 -0.52
N VAL A 104 5.26 -16.45 -1.49
CA VAL A 104 5.67 -17.70 -2.17
C VAL A 104 5.73 -17.44 -3.66
N GLY A 105 6.87 -17.76 -4.28
CA GLY A 105 7.07 -17.54 -5.71
C GLY A 105 8.53 -17.70 -6.12
N ASN A 106 8.85 -17.30 -7.35
CA ASN A 106 10.25 -17.26 -7.77
C ASN A 106 11.01 -16.12 -7.06
N SER A 107 12.31 -16.27 -6.93
CA SER A 107 13.18 -15.32 -6.19
C SER A 107 13.09 -13.90 -6.71
N LEU A 108 13.06 -13.70 -8.02
CA LEU A 108 12.99 -12.36 -8.62
C LEU A 108 11.67 -11.66 -8.23
N PHE A 109 10.56 -12.34 -8.38
CA PHE A 109 9.25 -11.81 -8.00
C PHE A 109 9.20 -11.44 -6.51
N ILE A 110 9.67 -12.33 -5.62
CA ILE A 110 9.71 -12.08 -4.18
C ILE A 110 10.53 -10.84 -3.86
N HIS A 111 11.74 -10.70 -4.46
CA HIS A 111 12.59 -9.54 -4.22
C HIS A 111 11.94 -8.23 -4.68
N GLU A 112 11.28 -8.20 -5.84
CA GLU A 112 10.61 -7.00 -6.33
C GLU A 112 9.39 -6.62 -5.47
N GLN A 113 8.61 -7.61 -5.01
CA GLN A 113 7.51 -7.36 -4.09
C GLN A 113 8.00 -6.83 -2.72
N LEU A 114 9.04 -7.45 -2.15
CA LEU A 114 9.65 -6.97 -0.91
C LEU A 114 10.18 -5.54 -1.03
N LYS A 115 10.84 -5.19 -2.14
CA LYS A 115 11.26 -3.81 -2.39
C LYS A 115 10.07 -2.85 -2.39
N SER A 116 8.99 -3.21 -3.10
CA SER A 116 7.78 -2.39 -3.16
C SER A 116 7.19 -2.16 -1.76
N TYR A 117 7.05 -3.22 -0.96
CA TYR A 117 6.48 -3.12 0.40
C TYR A 117 7.38 -2.33 1.36
N ILE A 118 8.69 -2.57 1.32
CA ILE A 118 9.65 -1.83 2.13
C ILE A 118 9.67 -0.35 1.74
N CYS A 119 9.59 -0.02 0.45
CA CYS A 119 9.50 1.36 -0.02
C CYS A 119 8.21 2.05 0.45
N GLN A 120 7.06 1.38 0.38
CA GLN A 120 5.80 1.92 0.92
C GLN A 120 5.94 2.23 2.42
N LEU A 121 6.46 1.29 3.20
CA LEU A 121 6.71 1.48 4.63
C LEU A 121 7.67 2.65 4.89
N ALA A 122 8.78 2.71 4.17
CA ALA A 122 9.82 3.71 4.39
C ALA A 122 9.40 5.13 3.96
N VAL A 123 8.45 5.25 3.04
CA VAL A 123 7.94 6.57 2.60
C VAL A 123 6.92 7.13 3.58
N PHE A 124 5.99 6.30 4.02
CA PHE A 124 4.84 6.77 4.80
C PHE A 124 5.03 6.72 6.31
N GLN A 125 5.92 5.86 6.83
CA GLN A 125 6.24 5.81 8.26
C GLN A 125 7.61 6.43 8.54
N SER A 126 7.71 7.15 9.66
CA SER A 126 8.98 7.71 10.10
C SER A 126 9.95 6.62 10.57
N TYR A 127 11.24 6.77 10.26
CA TYR A 127 12.30 5.91 10.79
C TYR A 127 12.44 5.98 12.33
N ARG A 128 11.78 6.94 12.98
CA ARG A 128 11.70 7.04 14.45
C ARG A 128 10.65 6.09 15.01
N ASP A 129 9.62 5.79 14.22
CA ASP A 129 8.47 4.98 14.63
C ASP A 129 8.54 3.55 14.07
N LEU A 130 9.33 3.33 13.01
CA LEU A 130 9.51 2.05 12.36
C LEU A 130 10.99 1.74 12.14
N GLN A 131 11.43 0.60 12.67
CA GLN A 131 12.72 0.01 12.33
C GLN A 131 12.51 -1.26 11.49
N ILE A 132 13.37 -1.44 10.50
CA ILE A 132 13.32 -2.60 9.59
C ILE A 132 14.59 -3.43 9.79
N ILE A 133 14.40 -4.69 10.15
CA ILE A 133 15.46 -5.68 10.26
C ILE A 133 15.25 -6.74 9.18
N ALA A 134 16.26 -6.97 8.35
CA ALA A 134 16.26 -7.97 7.32
C ALA A 134 17.17 -9.14 7.69
N ILE A 135 16.65 -10.37 7.65
CA ILE A 135 17.40 -11.60 7.91
C ILE A 135 17.41 -12.41 6.61
N TYR A 136 18.59 -12.69 6.07
CA TYR A 136 18.74 -13.38 4.78
C TYR A 136 20.07 -14.15 4.69
N ASP A 137 20.17 -15.08 3.73
CA ASP A 137 21.41 -15.82 3.46
C ASP A 137 22.49 -14.88 2.90
N GLU A 138 23.74 -15.08 3.29
CA GLU A 138 24.91 -14.29 2.85
C GLU A 138 24.99 -14.19 1.30
N LYS A 139 24.59 -15.25 0.59
CA LYS A 139 24.53 -15.27 -0.87
C LYS A 139 23.58 -14.24 -1.46
N GLN A 140 22.59 -13.78 -0.70
CA GLN A 140 21.61 -12.78 -1.11
C GLN A 140 22.02 -11.35 -0.75
N GLN A 141 23.18 -11.14 -0.17
CA GLN A 141 23.65 -9.83 0.30
C GLN A 141 23.58 -8.76 -0.80
N ALA A 142 23.96 -9.10 -2.03
CA ALA A 142 23.91 -8.17 -3.16
C ALA A 142 22.48 -7.68 -3.44
N SER A 143 21.47 -8.54 -3.30
CA SER A 143 20.06 -8.23 -3.52
C SER A 143 19.44 -7.31 -2.46
N PHE A 144 19.99 -7.33 -1.23
CA PHE A 144 19.49 -6.52 -0.11
C PHE A 144 20.37 -5.34 0.27
N ASN A 145 21.54 -5.18 -0.36
CA ASN A 145 22.52 -4.14 -0.02
C ASN A 145 21.97 -2.69 -0.16
N TRP A 146 20.94 -2.49 -0.97
CA TRP A 146 20.27 -1.20 -1.10
C TRP A 146 19.58 -0.72 0.18
N MET A 147 19.17 -1.65 1.05
CA MET A 147 18.50 -1.32 2.33
C MET A 147 19.38 -0.48 3.27
N LYS A 148 20.69 -0.55 3.13
CA LYS A 148 21.61 0.28 3.93
C LYS A 148 21.42 1.80 3.73
N TRP A 149 20.78 2.19 2.63
CA TRP A 149 20.47 3.59 2.34
C TRP A 149 19.17 4.06 3.00
N LEU A 150 18.38 3.14 3.54
CA LEU A 150 17.17 3.48 4.27
C LEU A 150 17.49 3.82 5.73
N PRO A 151 17.07 4.98 6.22
CA PRO A 151 17.26 5.33 7.63
C PRO A 151 16.55 4.35 8.57
N HIS A 152 15.47 3.71 8.12
CA HIS A 152 14.73 2.68 8.85
C HIS A 152 15.55 1.42 9.16
N CYS A 153 16.56 1.13 8.36
CA CYS A 153 17.43 -0.02 8.57
C CYS A 153 18.64 0.31 9.47
N LYS A 154 18.81 1.57 9.86
CA LYS A 154 19.87 1.98 10.76
C LYS A 154 19.37 1.93 12.20
N LEU A 155 19.96 1.07 13.03
CA LEU A 155 19.63 0.99 14.44
C LEU A 155 20.17 2.23 15.16
N GLN A 156 19.28 2.94 15.86
CA GLN A 156 19.57 4.30 16.35
C GLN A 156 20.68 4.36 17.41
N MET A 157 20.83 3.30 18.21
CA MET A 157 21.71 3.33 19.37
C MET A 157 23.20 3.11 19.07
N LEU A 158 23.56 2.35 18.02
CA LEU A 158 24.94 1.88 17.83
C LEU A 158 25.51 2.07 16.42
N ASN A 159 24.90 2.85 15.57
CA ASN A 159 25.33 3.02 14.19
C ASN A 159 25.48 1.68 13.40
N VAL A 160 24.67 0.70 13.78
CA VAL A 160 24.60 -0.64 13.19
C VAL A 160 23.41 -0.68 12.23
N TYR A 161 23.55 -1.43 11.15
CA TYR A 161 22.42 -1.67 10.24
C TYR A 161 21.69 -2.95 10.64
N GLY A 162 20.37 -2.92 10.57
CA GLY A 162 19.48 -4.05 10.82
C GLY A 162 19.52 -5.12 9.70
N MET A 163 20.71 -5.54 9.31
CA MET A 163 20.95 -6.54 8.26
C MET A 163 21.70 -7.74 8.82
N VAL A 164 21.02 -8.87 8.92
CA VAL A 164 21.55 -10.11 9.49
C VAL A 164 21.74 -11.13 8.37
N TYR A 165 22.98 -11.44 8.03
CA TYR A 165 23.36 -12.42 7.02
C TYR A 165 24.55 -13.32 7.40
N SER A 166 25.11 -13.12 8.61
CA SER A 166 26.18 -13.93 9.17
C SER A 166 26.07 -13.93 10.71
N ASP A 167 26.74 -14.85 11.37
CA ASP A 167 26.78 -14.89 12.84
C ASP A 167 27.27 -13.56 13.44
N ARG A 168 28.29 -12.96 12.82
CA ARG A 168 28.82 -11.67 13.26
C ARG A 168 27.76 -10.56 13.19
N THR A 169 27.03 -10.46 12.08
CA THR A 169 25.98 -9.43 11.92
C THR A 169 24.78 -9.69 12.82
N ARG A 170 24.44 -10.98 13.06
CA ARG A 170 23.41 -11.37 14.04
C ARG A 170 23.78 -10.85 15.44
N ASP A 171 25.01 -11.14 15.89
CA ASP A 171 25.43 -10.76 17.24
C ASP A 171 25.52 -9.23 17.40
N GLN A 172 25.93 -8.51 16.34
CA GLN A 172 25.90 -7.05 16.32
C GLN A 172 24.48 -6.49 16.46
N VAL A 173 23.53 -7.04 15.73
CA VAL A 173 22.12 -6.59 15.77
C VAL A 173 21.49 -6.95 17.12
N LEU A 174 21.65 -8.18 17.60
CA LEU A 174 21.07 -8.62 18.88
C LEU A 174 21.61 -7.83 20.09
N ASN A 175 22.87 -7.41 20.06
CA ASN A 175 23.44 -6.57 21.11
C ASN A 175 23.02 -5.09 21.01
N SER A 176 22.26 -4.73 19.94
CA SER A 176 21.87 -3.36 19.62
C SER A 176 20.37 -3.09 19.82
N ILE A 177 19.61 -4.14 20.09
CA ILE A 177 18.18 -4.11 20.42
C ILE A 177 18.00 -4.26 21.94
#